data_f4ca6a4bf24ada6c574e967c92ddc7a1
#
_entry.id   f4ca6a4bf24ada6c574e967c92ddc7a1
#
_cell.length_a   1.000
_cell.length_b   1.000
_cell.length_c   1.000
_cell.angle_alpha   90.00
_cell.angle_beta   90.00
_cell.angle_gamma   90.00
#
_symmetry.space_group_name_H-M   'P 1'
#
loop_
_entity.id
_entity.type
_entity.pdbx_description
1 polymer ?
#
loop_
_entity_poly.entity_id
_entity_poly.type
_entity_poly.pdbx_seq_one_letter_code
_entity_poly.pdbx_strand_id
1 'polypeptide(L)'
;MNRGVEGKEKRGGGTPKIRLPGGCHDVQAGPTLAALTPRMSSQPLVIGKFSLGMGDRFAHEAEAQLAACLAAKKLGVEIVPVWNKSNREHNIIGSEPTSTRAAADAAVKALGWTAPYFLDADHIGLKTVERFVGVSDFFTIDVADFIAQPADPAAVKAFVDRHPELVGTITLAGIDRPFTTTRADVERTAAKFLLAVQEAGKVYRHIVSVKGVGRFVPEISMDETDSPQTPPELLIILAAIADEGVPIQTIAPKFTGRFNKGVDYVGDLAQFEREFNDDLCVIAHAVKQYGLPANLKLSVHSGSDKFSIYPAIRRALAKHGAGVHVKTAGTTWLEEVIGLAEAGGAGLALAKEIYAEALSHMDELCQPYATVIDIDRSKLPAAAVVNGWTSEQFVGALRHDQQNPLYNANIRQLIHVGFKVAAKMGPRYLEQLKACRESCARNVTGNLFDRHIKPLFL
;
A
#
# COMPACT_ATOMS: atom_id res chain seq x y z
N MET A 1 0.76 72.89 -2.60
CA MET A 1 -0.41 73.54 -2.01
C MET A 1 -0.95 72.61 -0.99
N ASN A 2 -0.53 72.72 0.26
CA ASN A 2 -1.15 73.49 1.35
C ASN A 2 -2.56 72.98 1.65
N ARG A 3 -2.97 72.57 2.75
CA ARG A 3 -2.79 72.79 4.20
C ARG A 3 -3.53 71.64 4.88
N GLY A 4 -3.22 70.94 5.97
CA GLY A 4 -2.85 71.46 7.27
C GLY A 4 -4.06 71.68 8.19
N VAL A 5 -3.86 71.13 9.41
CA VAL A 5 -4.38 71.54 10.74
C VAL A 5 -5.15 70.43 11.43
N GLU A 6 -4.52 69.74 12.44
CA GLU A 6 -4.61 69.96 13.92
C GLU A 6 -6.06 70.00 14.45
N GLY A 7 -6.47 69.23 15.38
CA GLY A 7 -5.97 68.87 16.70
C GLY A 7 -7.14 68.92 17.68
N LYS A 8 -7.17 68.14 18.69
CA LYS A 8 -7.37 68.34 20.11
C LYS A 8 -8.10 67.26 20.87
N GLU A 9 -7.43 66.91 21.92
CA GLU A 9 -7.90 66.10 23.09
C GLU A 9 -9.19 66.65 23.74
N LYS A 10 -9.92 65.78 24.41
CA LYS A 10 -10.13 65.77 25.88
C LYS A 10 -11.20 64.75 26.31
N ARG A 11 -10.78 63.89 27.28
CA ARG A 11 -11.40 63.53 28.57
C ARG A 11 -12.90 63.14 28.50
N GLY A 12 -13.34 61.97 29.01
CA GLY A 12 -13.21 61.43 30.35
C GLY A 12 -14.60 61.00 30.76
N GLY A 13 -14.77 59.87 31.41
CA GLY A 13 -16.06 59.54 32.05
C GLY A 13 -16.29 58.04 32.17
N GLY A 14 -15.92 57.47 33.24
CA GLY A 14 -16.77 56.86 34.25
C GLY A 14 -17.39 55.50 33.88
N THR A 15 -16.80 54.42 34.37
CA THR A 15 -17.42 53.10 34.51
C THR A 15 -18.52 53.08 35.58
N PRO A 16 -19.57 52.32 35.40
CA PRO A 16 -20.27 51.70 36.57
C PRO A 16 -19.95 50.20 36.64
N LYS A 17 -19.46 49.74 37.79
CA LYS A 17 -19.34 48.38 38.23
C LYS A 17 -20.75 47.82 38.49
N ILE A 18 -21.12 46.76 37.77
CA ILE A 18 -22.25 45.93 38.16
C ILE A 18 -21.68 44.68 38.87
N ARG A 19 -22.02 44.51 40.12
CA ARG A 19 -21.81 43.31 40.94
C ARG A 19 -22.82 42.24 40.52
N LEU A 20 -22.36 41.05 40.18
CA LEU A 20 -23.16 39.83 40.11
C LEU A 20 -22.86 38.96 41.35
N PRO A 21 -23.89 38.29 41.93
CA PRO A 21 -23.75 37.52 43.15
C PRO A 21 -23.08 36.15 42.87
N GLY A 22 -22.32 35.69 43.86
CA GLY A 22 -21.58 34.42 43.81
C GLY A 22 -22.50 33.20 43.83
N GLY A 23 -22.10 32.19 43.11
CA GLY A 23 -22.55 30.83 43.16
C GLY A 23 -21.38 29.94 42.72
N CYS A 24 -20.67 29.37 43.70
CA CYS A 24 -19.74 28.30 43.49
C CYS A 24 -20.49 27.07 43.00
N HIS A 25 -20.35 26.68 41.79
CA HIS A 25 -20.57 25.29 41.36
C HIS A 25 -19.23 24.72 40.93
N ASP A 26 -18.78 23.72 41.67
CA ASP A 26 -17.67 22.85 41.34
C ASP A 26 -17.94 22.23 39.98
N VAL A 27 -17.20 22.67 38.95
CA VAL A 27 -17.08 21.98 37.68
C VAL A 27 -16.09 20.86 37.93
N GLN A 28 -16.59 19.66 38.11
CA GLN A 28 -15.78 18.44 38.06
C GLN A 28 -15.03 18.40 36.73
N ALA A 29 -13.72 18.42 36.82
CA ALA A 29 -12.83 18.17 35.66
C ALA A 29 -13.18 16.80 35.08
N GLY A 30 -13.64 16.80 33.84
CA GLY A 30 -13.82 15.58 33.06
C GLY A 30 -12.52 14.82 32.95
N PRO A 31 -12.57 13.51 32.68
CA PRO A 31 -11.36 12.68 32.65
C PRO A 31 -10.37 13.22 31.67
N THR A 32 -9.21 13.62 32.16
CA THR A 32 -8.00 13.92 31.38
C THR A 32 -7.76 12.75 30.42
N LEU A 33 -7.71 13.03 29.11
CA LEU A 33 -7.18 12.08 28.14
C LEU A 33 -5.79 11.66 28.63
N ALA A 34 -5.71 10.49 29.26
CA ALA A 34 -4.44 9.85 29.52
C ALA A 34 -3.79 9.63 28.17
N ALA A 35 -2.76 10.40 27.87
CA ALA A 35 -1.90 10.17 26.72
C ALA A 35 -1.47 8.70 26.80
N LEU A 36 -1.91 7.90 25.83
CA LEU A 36 -1.35 6.59 25.56
C LEU A 36 0.11 6.82 25.18
N THR A 37 0.99 6.83 26.20
CA THR A 37 2.43 6.74 25.96
C THR A 37 2.68 5.43 25.23
N PRO A 38 3.20 5.46 24.00
CA PRO A 38 3.57 4.23 23.32
C PRO A 38 4.59 3.51 24.20
N ARG A 39 4.36 2.25 24.49
CA ARG A 39 5.33 1.36 25.14
C ARG A 39 6.59 1.40 24.29
N MET A 40 7.61 2.17 24.70
CA MET A 40 8.89 2.27 24.03
C MET A 40 9.62 0.95 24.23
N SER A 41 9.36 -0.04 23.36
CA SER A 41 10.21 -1.21 23.21
C SER A 41 11.62 -0.70 22.83
N SER A 42 12.64 -1.14 23.55
CA SER A 42 14.04 -0.84 23.21
C SER A 42 14.51 -1.60 21.96
N GLN A 43 13.75 -2.58 21.51
CA GLN A 43 14.05 -3.42 20.36
C GLN A 43 13.62 -2.75 19.06
N PRO A 44 14.41 -2.87 17.97
CA PRO A 44 13.99 -2.46 16.63
C PRO A 44 12.68 -3.13 16.20
N LEU A 45 11.87 -2.41 15.44
CA LEU A 45 10.69 -2.98 14.81
C LEU A 45 11.12 -3.92 13.67
N VAL A 46 10.60 -5.14 13.71
CA VAL A 46 10.90 -6.18 12.72
C VAL A 46 9.59 -6.72 12.17
N ILE A 47 9.47 -6.72 10.83
CA ILE A 47 8.33 -7.34 10.19
C ILE A 47 8.49 -8.87 10.17
N GLY A 48 7.46 -9.61 10.56
CA GLY A 48 7.47 -11.07 10.59
C GLY A 48 7.69 -11.72 9.20
N LYS A 49 7.89 -13.04 9.19
CA LYS A 49 8.20 -13.80 7.97
C LYS A 49 7.18 -13.56 6.85
N PHE A 50 5.89 -13.63 7.18
CA PHE A 50 4.79 -13.40 6.27
C PHE A 50 4.01 -12.16 6.71
N SER A 51 3.71 -11.29 5.77
CA SER A 51 2.95 -10.08 6.04
C SER A 51 2.03 -9.76 4.86
N LEU A 52 0.86 -9.18 5.16
CA LEU A 52 -0.15 -8.84 4.18
C LEU A 52 -0.48 -7.35 4.29
N GLY A 53 -0.19 -6.63 3.21
CA GLY A 53 -0.57 -5.24 3.02
C GLY A 53 -2.02 -5.16 2.55
N MET A 54 -2.88 -4.55 3.36
CA MET A 54 -4.31 -4.48 3.14
C MET A 54 -4.75 -3.03 3.02
N GLY A 55 -5.28 -2.65 1.86
CA GLY A 55 -5.86 -1.33 1.66
C GLY A 55 -7.27 -1.28 2.23
N ASP A 56 -7.57 -0.22 2.97
CA ASP A 56 -8.92 0.10 3.42
C ASP A 56 -9.22 1.58 3.12
N ARG A 57 -9.76 1.81 1.93
CA ARG A 57 -9.95 3.17 1.42
C ARG A 57 -10.84 4.03 2.29
N PHE A 58 -11.86 3.43 2.88
CA PHE A 58 -12.85 4.13 3.69
C PHE A 58 -12.66 3.94 5.20
N ALA A 59 -11.68 3.12 5.62
CA ALA A 59 -11.37 2.80 7.01
C ALA A 59 -12.57 2.16 7.78
N HIS A 60 -13.27 1.24 7.11
CA HIS A 60 -14.44 0.53 7.67
C HIS A 60 -14.26 -0.99 7.79
N GLU A 61 -13.29 -1.57 7.08
CA GLU A 61 -13.15 -3.03 6.96
C GLU A 61 -11.96 -3.60 7.76
N ALA A 62 -11.31 -2.79 8.60
CA ALA A 62 -10.13 -3.21 9.35
C ALA A 62 -10.38 -4.46 10.22
N GLU A 63 -11.57 -4.61 10.84
CA GLU A 63 -11.95 -5.79 11.60
C GLU A 63 -12.08 -7.03 10.70
N ALA A 64 -12.72 -6.90 9.54
CA ALA A 64 -12.89 -7.99 8.58
C ALA A 64 -11.53 -8.45 8.02
N GLN A 65 -10.65 -7.51 7.73
CA GLN A 65 -9.28 -7.78 7.29
C GLN A 65 -8.48 -8.51 8.36
N LEU A 66 -8.53 -8.05 9.61
CA LEU A 66 -7.83 -8.68 10.73
C LEU A 66 -8.39 -10.08 11.05
N ALA A 67 -9.70 -10.28 10.86
CA ALA A 67 -10.33 -11.59 11.04
C ALA A 67 -9.74 -12.66 10.11
N ALA A 68 -9.35 -12.29 8.88
CA ALA A 68 -8.64 -13.19 7.97
C ALA A 68 -7.26 -13.61 8.51
N CYS A 69 -6.50 -12.67 9.09
CA CYS A 69 -5.22 -12.97 9.75
C CYS A 69 -5.40 -13.85 10.99
N LEU A 70 -6.47 -13.60 11.78
CA LEU A 70 -6.81 -14.46 12.92
C LEU A 70 -7.19 -15.89 12.50
N ALA A 71 -7.89 -16.04 11.38
CA ALA A 71 -8.21 -17.36 10.85
C ALA A 71 -6.94 -18.13 10.45
N ALA A 72 -5.96 -17.47 9.83
CA ALA A 72 -4.66 -18.06 9.54
C ALA A 72 -3.90 -18.48 10.81
N LYS A 73 -3.88 -17.61 11.82
CA LYS A 73 -3.22 -17.87 13.10
C LYS A 73 -3.81 -19.09 13.80
N LYS A 74 -5.12 -19.32 13.71
CA LYS A 74 -5.77 -20.53 14.24
C LYS A 74 -5.31 -21.82 13.54
N LEU A 75 -4.82 -21.71 12.31
CA LEU A 75 -4.25 -22.80 11.52
C LEU A 75 -2.72 -22.91 11.65
N GLY A 76 -2.12 -22.15 12.58
CA GLY A 76 -0.69 -22.21 12.88
C GLY A 76 0.19 -21.34 11.98
N VAL A 77 -0.38 -20.48 11.14
CA VAL A 77 0.38 -19.55 10.30
C VAL A 77 0.17 -18.13 10.77
N GLU A 78 1.25 -17.45 11.15
CA GLU A 78 1.23 -16.07 11.57
C GLU A 78 1.44 -15.16 10.38
N ILE A 79 0.43 -14.31 10.10
CA ILE A 79 0.46 -13.28 9.07
C ILE A 79 0.39 -11.93 9.77
N VAL A 80 1.40 -11.11 9.54
CA VAL A 80 1.45 -9.75 10.10
C VAL A 80 0.57 -8.83 9.26
N PRO A 81 -0.49 -8.24 9.83
CA PRO A 81 -1.32 -7.27 9.12
C PRO A 81 -0.59 -5.94 8.97
N VAL A 82 -0.64 -5.37 7.78
CA VAL A 82 -0.10 -4.06 7.45
C VAL A 82 -1.19 -3.27 6.72
N TRP A 83 -1.80 -2.29 7.38
CA TRP A 83 -2.79 -1.44 6.73
C TRP A 83 -2.09 -0.37 5.91
N ASN A 84 -2.47 -0.24 4.64
CA ASN A 84 -1.87 0.73 3.74
C ASN A 84 -2.90 1.69 3.14
N LYS A 85 -2.48 2.93 2.92
CA LYS A 85 -3.24 3.92 2.17
C LYS A 85 -2.31 5.01 1.69
N SER A 86 -2.32 5.25 0.38
CA SER A 86 -1.42 6.23 -0.24
C SER A 86 -1.88 7.68 -0.04
N ASN A 87 -0.95 8.62 -0.23
CA ASN A 87 -1.27 10.06 -0.22
C ASN A 87 -2.35 10.41 -1.25
N ARG A 88 -2.31 9.80 -2.42
CA ARG A 88 -3.32 9.96 -3.48
C ARG A 88 -4.70 9.53 -3.02
N GLU A 89 -4.80 8.38 -2.36
CA GLU A 89 -6.08 7.86 -1.84
C GLU A 89 -6.63 8.73 -0.71
N HIS A 90 -5.78 9.19 0.21
CA HIS A 90 -6.18 10.13 1.26
C HIS A 90 -6.75 11.43 0.67
N ASN A 91 -6.12 11.99 -0.37
CA ASN A 91 -6.60 13.20 -1.03
C ASN A 91 -7.95 13.00 -1.73
N ILE A 92 -8.15 11.83 -2.38
CA ILE A 92 -9.41 11.51 -3.08
C ILE A 92 -10.55 11.33 -2.08
N ILE A 93 -10.30 10.60 -0.97
CA ILE A 93 -11.31 10.32 0.06
C ILE A 93 -11.55 11.51 0.99
N GLY A 94 -10.62 12.47 1.05
CA GLY A 94 -10.68 13.58 2.01
C GLY A 94 -10.40 13.12 3.44
N SER A 95 -9.47 12.18 3.62
CA SER A 95 -9.13 11.59 4.92
C SER A 95 -7.67 11.83 5.29
N GLU A 96 -7.33 11.61 6.56
CA GLU A 96 -5.95 11.72 7.05
C GLU A 96 -5.41 10.35 7.51
N PRO A 97 -4.08 10.12 7.51
CA PRO A 97 -3.48 8.87 7.95
C PRO A 97 -3.88 8.46 9.37
N THR A 98 -4.19 9.43 10.24
CA THR A 98 -4.72 9.19 11.59
C THR A 98 -6.02 8.38 11.59
N SER A 99 -6.87 8.52 10.55
CA SER A 99 -8.12 7.76 10.45
C SER A 99 -7.86 6.27 10.20
N THR A 100 -6.87 5.95 9.36
CA THR A 100 -6.46 4.56 9.11
C THR A 100 -5.82 3.95 10.36
N ARG A 101 -4.97 4.70 11.08
CA ARG A 101 -4.42 4.27 12.38
C ARG A 101 -5.52 3.98 13.38
N ALA A 102 -6.48 4.89 13.54
CA ALA A 102 -7.58 4.71 14.47
C ALA A 102 -8.44 3.47 14.15
N ALA A 103 -8.71 3.20 12.87
CA ALA A 103 -9.45 2.02 12.45
C ALA A 103 -8.66 0.73 12.73
N ALA A 104 -7.36 0.70 12.45
CA ALA A 104 -6.48 -0.43 12.74
C ALA A 104 -6.43 -0.72 14.26
N ASP A 105 -6.20 0.31 15.08
CA ASP A 105 -6.13 0.19 16.54
C ASP A 105 -7.46 -0.28 17.13
N ALA A 106 -8.59 0.20 16.60
CA ALA A 106 -9.92 -0.24 17.00
C ALA A 106 -10.15 -1.73 16.67
N ALA A 107 -9.79 -2.17 15.46
CA ALA A 107 -9.89 -3.57 15.05
C ALA A 107 -9.02 -4.48 15.92
N VAL A 108 -7.77 -4.09 16.17
CA VAL A 108 -6.83 -4.80 17.05
C VAL A 108 -7.42 -4.98 18.44
N LYS A 109 -7.99 -3.91 19.01
CA LYS A 109 -8.65 -3.95 20.33
C LYS A 109 -9.90 -4.82 20.31
N ALA A 110 -10.77 -4.66 19.30
CA ALA A 110 -12.04 -5.39 19.21
C ALA A 110 -11.84 -6.91 19.09
N LEU A 111 -10.83 -7.33 18.33
CA LEU A 111 -10.54 -8.74 18.08
C LEU A 111 -9.48 -9.34 19.03
N GLY A 112 -8.96 -8.58 19.98
CA GLY A 112 -7.97 -9.04 20.94
C GLY A 112 -6.65 -9.46 20.31
N TRP A 113 -6.24 -8.80 19.22
CA TRP A 113 -4.97 -9.10 18.55
C TRP A 113 -3.79 -8.63 19.41
N THR A 114 -2.83 -9.52 19.66
CA THR A 114 -1.68 -9.25 20.55
C THR A 114 -0.34 -9.31 19.83
N ALA A 115 -0.32 -9.77 18.57
CA ALA A 115 0.90 -9.82 17.76
C ALA A 115 1.19 -8.45 17.10
N PRO A 116 2.37 -8.24 16.51
CA PRO A 116 2.69 -7.01 15.78
C PRO A 116 1.69 -6.73 14.64
N TYR A 117 1.47 -5.45 14.37
CA TYR A 117 0.76 -4.91 13.22
C TYR A 117 1.36 -3.56 12.85
N PHE A 118 1.18 -3.14 11.60
CA PHE A 118 1.80 -1.92 11.09
C PHE A 118 0.82 -1.08 10.29
N LEU A 119 1.10 0.22 10.23
CA LEU A 119 0.47 1.16 9.32
C LEU A 119 1.50 1.64 8.31
N ASP A 120 1.28 1.34 7.04
CA ASP A 120 2.15 1.71 5.94
C ASP A 120 1.80 3.10 5.37
N ALA A 121 2.80 3.96 5.34
CA ALA A 121 2.82 5.16 4.52
C ALA A 121 3.11 4.73 3.08
N ASP A 122 2.07 4.39 2.33
CA ASP A 122 2.13 3.73 1.04
C ASP A 122 2.56 4.69 -0.07
N HIS A 123 3.63 4.35 -0.79
CA HIS A 123 4.22 5.13 -1.90
C HIS A 123 4.50 6.60 -1.54
N ILE A 124 5.44 6.81 -0.61
CA ILE A 124 5.83 8.15 -0.15
C ILE A 124 7.21 8.55 -0.67
N GLY A 125 7.40 9.86 -0.80
CA GLY A 125 8.67 10.51 -1.03
C GLY A 125 8.81 11.73 -0.12
N LEU A 126 9.91 12.51 -0.26
CA LEU A 126 10.16 13.68 0.58
C LEU A 126 9.00 14.69 0.63
N LYS A 127 8.24 14.82 -0.46
CA LYS A 127 7.11 15.77 -0.55
C LYS A 127 5.88 15.35 0.25
N THR A 128 5.76 14.06 0.59
CA THR A 128 4.53 13.49 1.18
C THR A 128 4.76 12.86 2.55
N VAL A 129 5.99 12.53 2.91
CA VAL A 129 6.33 11.80 4.14
C VAL A 129 5.87 12.49 5.42
N GLU A 130 5.89 13.82 5.47
CA GLU A 130 5.49 14.60 6.67
C GLU A 130 4.07 14.31 7.12
N ARG A 131 3.16 14.05 6.18
CA ARG A 131 1.78 13.70 6.49
C ARG A 131 1.65 12.39 7.25
N PHE A 132 2.60 11.48 7.06
CA PHE A 132 2.55 10.10 7.55
C PHE A 132 3.48 9.83 8.73
N VAL A 133 4.60 10.55 8.83
CA VAL A 133 5.69 10.22 9.75
C VAL A 133 5.25 10.11 11.20
N GLY A 134 4.25 10.89 11.63
CA GLY A 134 3.74 10.89 13.00
C GLY A 134 2.95 9.64 13.38
N VAL A 135 2.32 8.96 12.42
CA VAL A 135 1.35 7.89 12.68
C VAL A 135 1.72 6.53 12.07
N SER A 136 2.54 6.51 11.02
CA SER A 136 2.97 5.28 10.36
C SER A 136 4.20 4.69 11.02
N ASP A 137 4.34 3.38 10.91
CA ASP A 137 5.47 2.57 11.41
C ASP A 137 6.00 1.59 10.36
N PHE A 138 5.44 1.61 9.17
CA PHE A 138 5.96 1.03 7.93
C PHE A 138 5.98 2.13 6.87
N PHE A 139 7.02 2.17 6.02
CA PHE A 139 7.17 3.22 5.00
C PHE A 139 7.61 2.60 3.68
N THR A 140 6.71 2.62 2.70
CA THR A 140 7.01 2.30 1.30
C THR A 140 7.59 3.52 0.61
N ILE A 141 8.91 3.58 0.55
CA ILE A 141 9.63 4.67 -0.12
C ILE A 141 9.60 4.41 -1.61
N ASP A 142 8.88 5.23 -2.34
CA ASP A 142 8.73 5.13 -3.79
C ASP A 142 9.80 5.98 -4.49
N VAL A 143 10.56 5.35 -5.36
CA VAL A 143 11.64 5.98 -6.13
C VAL A 143 11.48 5.85 -7.64
N ALA A 144 10.33 5.41 -8.11
CA ALA A 144 10.05 5.18 -9.53
C ALA A 144 10.33 6.42 -10.39
N ASP A 145 9.96 7.60 -9.92
CA ASP A 145 10.19 8.88 -10.62
C ASP A 145 11.68 9.22 -10.86
N PHE A 146 12.59 8.61 -10.11
CA PHE A 146 14.03 8.88 -10.20
C PHE A 146 14.78 7.81 -11.00
N ILE A 147 14.14 6.69 -11.35
CA ILE A 147 14.74 5.64 -12.17
C ILE A 147 14.96 6.16 -13.59
N ALA A 148 16.12 5.85 -14.15
CA ALA A 148 16.59 6.35 -15.44
C ALA A 148 16.79 7.88 -15.54
N GLN A 149 16.64 8.64 -14.45
CA GLN A 149 17.18 9.99 -14.38
C GLN A 149 18.72 9.92 -14.26
N PRO A 150 19.46 10.86 -14.89
CA PRO A 150 20.91 10.80 -14.93
C PRO A 150 21.52 10.90 -13.54
N ALA A 151 22.18 9.83 -13.10
CA ALA A 151 23.03 9.88 -11.91
C ALA A 151 24.35 10.61 -12.23
N ASP A 152 24.99 11.18 -11.21
CA ASP A 152 26.32 11.78 -11.35
C ASP A 152 27.34 10.73 -11.87
N PRO A 153 28.00 10.96 -13.03
CA PRO A 153 28.97 10.03 -13.59
C PRO A 153 30.13 9.70 -12.63
N ALA A 154 30.53 10.65 -11.78
CA ALA A 154 31.57 10.41 -10.78
C ALA A 154 31.09 9.45 -9.69
N ALA A 155 29.85 9.59 -9.25
CA ALA A 155 29.22 8.68 -8.29
C ALA A 155 29.05 7.27 -8.89
N VAL A 156 28.63 7.16 -10.15
CA VAL A 156 28.52 5.88 -10.87
C VAL A 156 29.89 5.19 -10.94
N LYS A 157 30.93 5.92 -11.36
CA LYS A 157 32.28 5.38 -11.41
C LYS A 157 32.76 4.91 -10.03
N ALA A 158 32.56 5.74 -9.00
CA ALA A 158 32.97 5.42 -7.63
C ALA A 158 32.24 4.17 -7.09
N PHE A 159 30.96 4.00 -7.40
CA PHE A 159 30.19 2.81 -7.05
C PHE A 159 30.78 1.56 -7.73
N VAL A 160 30.99 1.59 -9.04
CA VAL A 160 31.54 0.43 -9.76
C VAL A 160 32.95 0.07 -9.30
N ASP A 161 33.79 1.07 -8.97
CA ASP A 161 35.13 0.84 -8.46
C ASP A 161 35.12 0.22 -7.04
N ARG A 162 34.09 0.46 -6.23
CA ARG A 162 33.89 -0.16 -4.90
C ARG A 162 33.39 -1.59 -4.98
N HIS A 163 32.68 -1.96 -6.05
CA HIS A 163 32.02 -3.24 -6.21
C HIS A 163 32.59 -4.08 -7.36
N PRO A 164 33.91 -4.43 -7.32
CA PRO A 164 34.51 -5.28 -8.36
C PRO A 164 33.87 -6.66 -8.43
N GLU A 165 33.25 -7.15 -7.34
CA GLU A 165 32.56 -8.44 -7.27
C GLU A 165 31.27 -8.48 -8.15
N LEU A 166 30.76 -7.33 -8.55
CA LEU A 166 29.63 -7.23 -9.48
C LEU A 166 30.05 -7.39 -10.93
N VAL A 167 31.34 -7.46 -11.25
CA VAL A 167 31.89 -7.60 -12.60
C VAL A 167 32.40 -9.02 -12.81
N GLY A 168 32.01 -9.66 -13.89
CA GLY A 168 32.44 -11.01 -14.24
C GLY A 168 31.34 -12.04 -14.11
N THR A 169 31.70 -13.27 -13.80
CA THR A 169 30.78 -14.37 -13.62
C THR A 169 30.37 -14.49 -12.15
N ILE A 170 29.09 -14.25 -11.85
CA ILE A 170 28.53 -14.30 -10.51
C ILE A 170 27.72 -15.57 -10.36
N THR A 171 28.14 -16.47 -9.48
CA THR A 171 27.44 -17.71 -9.15
C THR A 171 26.69 -17.51 -7.83
N LEU A 172 25.38 -17.69 -7.86
CA LEU A 172 24.52 -17.58 -6.68
C LEU A 172 23.97 -18.97 -6.29
N ALA A 173 23.99 -19.28 -5.00
CA ALA A 173 23.42 -20.53 -4.50
C ALA A 173 21.91 -20.58 -4.81
N GLY A 174 21.48 -21.65 -5.47
CA GLY A 174 20.07 -21.86 -5.84
C GLY A 174 19.69 -21.39 -7.25
N ILE A 175 20.63 -20.79 -7.99
CA ILE A 175 20.49 -20.44 -9.41
C ILE A 175 21.44 -21.31 -10.24
N ASP A 176 20.88 -22.09 -11.16
CA ASP A 176 21.67 -23.05 -11.95
C ASP A 176 22.57 -22.38 -13.00
N ARG A 177 22.20 -21.19 -13.46
CA ARG A 177 22.95 -20.43 -14.46
C ARG A 177 23.59 -19.20 -13.83
N PRO A 178 24.93 -19.10 -13.85
CA PRO A 178 25.62 -17.93 -13.34
C PRO A 178 25.24 -16.69 -14.18
N PHE A 179 25.21 -15.54 -13.52
CA PHE A 179 25.12 -14.26 -14.22
C PHE A 179 26.48 -13.88 -14.75
N THR A 180 26.52 -13.27 -15.93
CA THR A 180 27.75 -12.68 -16.47
C THR A 180 27.49 -11.21 -16.72
N THR A 181 28.22 -10.35 -16.01
CA THR A 181 28.12 -8.91 -16.13
C THR A 181 29.46 -8.32 -16.52
N THR A 182 29.47 -7.46 -17.51
CA THR A 182 30.65 -6.65 -17.83
C THR A 182 30.67 -5.39 -16.96
N ARG A 183 31.83 -4.75 -16.86
CA ARG A 183 31.92 -3.43 -16.20
C ARG A 183 30.92 -2.44 -16.81
N ALA A 184 30.76 -2.42 -18.14
CA ALA A 184 29.81 -1.57 -18.83
C ALA A 184 28.35 -1.89 -18.47
N ASP A 185 28.03 -3.17 -18.18
CA ASP A 185 26.68 -3.55 -17.70
C ASP A 185 26.42 -2.99 -16.31
N VAL A 186 27.40 -3.09 -15.41
CA VAL A 186 27.29 -2.55 -14.04
C VAL A 186 27.18 -1.02 -14.07
N GLU A 187 28.01 -0.35 -14.90
CA GLU A 187 27.95 1.11 -15.09
C GLU A 187 26.58 1.56 -15.62
N ARG A 188 26.04 0.86 -16.62
CA ARG A 188 24.71 1.16 -17.19
C ARG A 188 23.61 0.99 -16.15
N THR A 189 23.64 -0.09 -15.37
CA THR A 189 22.66 -0.36 -14.32
C THR A 189 22.79 0.66 -13.17
N ALA A 190 24.00 0.96 -12.74
CA ALA A 190 24.25 1.99 -11.74
C ALA A 190 23.77 3.37 -12.21
N ALA A 191 24.04 3.74 -13.46
CA ALA A 191 23.54 5.00 -14.03
C ALA A 191 22.02 5.08 -14.04
N LYS A 192 21.32 3.94 -14.22
CA LYS A 192 19.86 3.84 -14.22
C LYS A 192 19.25 3.97 -12.80
N PHE A 193 19.88 3.40 -11.77
CA PHE A 193 19.24 3.22 -10.46
C PHE A 193 19.89 4.01 -9.32
N LEU A 194 21.14 4.46 -9.44
CA LEU A 194 21.90 5.03 -8.31
C LEU A 194 21.24 6.29 -7.76
N LEU A 195 20.74 7.18 -8.62
CA LEU A 195 20.03 8.38 -8.16
C LEU A 195 18.77 8.01 -7.38
N ALA A 196 18.00 7.04 -7.86
CA ALA A 196 16.79 6.56 -7.18
C ALA A 196 17.11 6.02 -5.77
N VAL A 197 18.18 5.23 -5.63
CA VAL A 197 18.63 4.71 -4.34
C VAL A 197 19.10 5.84 -3.41
N GLN A 198 19.82 6.83 -3.94
CA GLN A 198 20.25 8.01 -3.16
C GLN A 198 19.05 8.82 -2.64
N GLU A 199 18.00 8.99 -3.47
CA GLU A 199 16.76 9.65 -3.05
C GLU A 199 16.04 8.82 -1.97
N ALA A 200 15.99 7.48 -2.09
CA ALA A 200 15.50 6.63 -1.01
C ALA A 200 16.27 6.84 0.29
N GLY A 201 17.60 6.92 0.22
CA GLY A 201 18.45 7.23 1.37
C GLY A 201 18.11 8.55 2.03
N LYS A 202 17.79 9.59 1.26
CA LYS A 202 17.37 10.90 1.80
C LYS A 202 16.04 10.78 2.55
N VAL A 203 15.04 10.10 1.98
CA VAL A 203 13.74 9.85 2.63
C VAL A 203 13.94 9.06 3.91
N TYR A 204 14.72 7.98 3.88
CA TYR A 204 15.02 7.16 5.05
C TYR A 204 15.66 7.99 6.17
N ARG A 205 16.71 8.76 5.88
CA ARG A 205 17.38 9.62 6.87
C ARG A 205 16.45 10.68 7.45
N HIS A 206 15.54 11.21 6.64
CA HIS A 206 14.51 12.12 7.13
C HIS A 206 13.57 11.43 8.13
N ILE A 207 13.04 10.24 7.82
CA ILE A 207 12.20 9.46 8.74
C ILE A 207 12.97 9.13 10.03
N VAL A 208 14.24 8.74 9.93
CA VAL A 208 15.13 8.50 11.09
C VAL A 208 15.26 9.73 11.97
N SER A 209 15.39 10.92 11.38
CA SER A 209 15.53 12.16 12.16
C SER A 209 14.30 12.46 13.03
N VAL A 210 13.11 12.00 12.62
CA VAL A 210 11.85 12.21 13.35
C VAL A 210 11.54 11.05 14.29
N LYS A 211 11.69 9.81 13.82
CA LYS A 211 11.24 8.61 14.56
C LYS A 211 12.37 7.92 15.36
N GLY A 212 13.60 8.07 14.94
CA GLY A 212 14.75 7.33 15.45
C GLY A 212 15.03 6.04 14.69
N VAL A 213 16.27 5.56 14.80
CA VAL A 213 16.73 4.32 14.15
C VAL A 213 15.97 3.11 14.68
N GLY A 214 15.55 2.21 13.78
CA GLY A 214 14.86 0.97 14.13
C GLY A 214 13.41 1.16 14.64
N ARG A 215 12.86 2.36 14.54
CA ARG A 215 11.50 2.66 15.01
C ARG A 215 10.44 2.55 13.91
N PHE A 216 10.81 2.03 12.77
CA PHE A 216 9.92 1.76 11.64
C PHE A 216 10.51 0.67 10.74
N VAL A 217 9.66 0.12 9.87
CA VAL A 217 10.01 -0.83 8.83
C VAL A 217 10.18 -0.07 7.51
N PRO A 218 11.39 0.00 6.93
CA PRO A 218 11.60 0.61 5.62
C PRO A 218 11.41 -0.42 4.49
N GLU A 219 10.63 -0.03 3.48
CA GLU A 219 10.53 -0.66 2.17
C GLU A 219 11.03 0.29 1.10
N ILE A 220 11.72 -0.22 0.07
CA ILE A 220 11.96 0.52 -1.17
C ILE A 220 11.15 -0.11 -2.28
N SER A 221 10.39 0.72 -3.01
CA SER A 221 9.56 0.30 -4.13
C SER A 221 10.04 0.86 -5.46
N MET A 222 10.07 0.00 -6.47
CA MET A 222 10.41 0.27 -7.86
C MET A 222 9.38 -0.35 -8.82
N ASP A 223 8.21 -0.72 -8.32
CA ASP A 223 7.19 -1.45 -9.09
C ASP A 223 6.47 -0.58 -10.14
N GLU A 224 6.39 0.73 -9.92
CA GLU A 224 5.74 1.67 -10.86
C GLU A 224 6.71 2.17 -11.97
N THR A 225 7.63 1.34 -12.46
CA THR A 225 8.60 1.66 -13.53
C THR A 225 8.20 1.07 -14.89
N ASP A 226 8.83 1.54 -15.98
CA ASP A 226 8.50 1.09 -17.34
C ASP A 226 8.92 -0.35 -17.62
N SER A 227 10.06 -0.79 -17.05
CA SER A 227 10.62 -2.12 -17.30
C SER A 227 10.87 -2.90 -16.00
N PRO A 228 10.72 -4.25 -16.02
CA PRO A 228 11.10 -5.11 -14.90
C PRO A 228 12.58 -4.94 -14.54
N GLN A 229 12.91 -5.16 -13.26
CA GLN A 229 14.29 -5.33 -12.83
C GLN A 229 14.66 -6.80 -12.98
N THR A 230 15.77 -7.04 -13.65
CA THR A 230 16.34 -8.40 -13.75
C THR A 230 17.07 -8.79 -12.46
N PRO A 231 17.24 -10.09 -12.16
CA PRO A 231 17.99 -10.50 -10.96
C PRO A 231 19.40 -9.92 -10.85
N PRO A 232 20.21 -9.77 -11.93
CA PRO A 232 21.48 -9.04 -11.86
C PRO A 232 21.31 -7.55 -11.53
N GLU A 233 20.30 -6.88 -12.10
CA GLU A 233 20.00 -5.49 -11.74
C GLU A 233 19.59 -5.37 -10.27
N LEU A 234 18.78 -6.30 -9.76
CA LEU A 234 18.38 -6.34 -8.35
C LEU A 234 19.59 -6.49 -7.42
N LEU A 235 20.59 -7.30 -7.78
CA LEU A 235 21.82 -7.43 -7.00
C LEU A 235 22.58 -6.11 -6.91
N ILE A 236 22.71 -5.39 -8.04
CA ILE A 236 23.37 -4.08 -8.10
C ILE A 236 22.61 -3.04 -7.28
N ILE A 237 21.28 -3.05 -7.36
CA ILE A 237 20.40 -2.18 -6.56
C ILE A 237 20.59 -2.43 -5.06
N LEU A 238 20.63 -3.70 -4.63
CA LEU A 238 20.82 -4.06 -3.22
C LEU A 238 22.21 -3.66 -2.69
N ALA A 239 23.26 -3.75 -3.53
CA ALA A 239 24.57 -3.22 -3.20
C ALA A 239 24.54 -1.71 -2.98
N ALA A 240 23.87 -0.97 -3.88
CA ALA A 240 23.72 0.48 -3.76
C ALA A 240 22.88 0.88 -2.52
N ILE A 241 21.84 0.14 -2.17
CA ILE A 241 21.03 0.35 -0.97
C ILE A 241 21.88 0.14 0.30
N ALA A 242 22.75 -0.86 0.30
CA ALA A 242 23.66 -1.10 1.40
C ALA A 242 24.68 0.04 1.56
N ASP A 243 25.22 0.57 0.46
CA ASP A 243 26.11 1.74 0.45
C ASP A 243 25.45 3.00 1.03
N GLU A 244 24.12 3.19 0.77
CA GLU A 244 23.34 4.28 1.37
C GLU A 244 23.02 4.06 2.86
N GLY A 245 23.34 2.89 3.40
CA GLY A 245 23.10 2.53 4.80
C GLY A 245 21.60 2.40 5.15
N VAL A 246 20.76 2.04 4.20
CA VAL A 246 19.31 1.85 4.41
C VAL A 246 19.03 0.39 4.78
N PRO A 247 18.66 0.08 6.03
CA PRO A 247 18.41 -1.29 6.48
C PRO A 247 17.00 -1.74 6.09
N ILE A 248 16.75 -1.85 4.78
CA ILE A 248 15.44 -2.27 4.27
C ILE A 248 15.05 -3.65 4.76
N GLN A 249 13.77 -3.82 5.06
CA GLN A 249 13.22 -5.13 5.45
C GLN A 249 12.35 -5.75 4.34
N THR A 250 11.91 -4.93 3.39
CA THR A 250 11.21 -5.36 2.18
C THR A 250 11.70 -4.56 0.98
N ILE A 251 11.68 -5.19 -0.20
CA ILE A 251 11.97 -4.55 -1.48
C ILE A 251 10.93 -4.99 -2.51
N ALA A 252 10.38 -4.02 -3.24
CA ALA A 252 9.38 -4.27 -4.27
C ALA A 252 9.94 -3.99 -5.67
N PRO A 253 10.55 -4.97 -6.34
CA PRO A 253 10.90 -4.85 -7.73
C PRO A 253 9.65 -4.96 -8.62
N LYS A 254 9.73 -4.47 -9.84
CA LYS A 254 8.76 -4.77 -10.88
C LYS A 254 9.07 -6.13 -11.49
N PHE A 255 8.10 -7.03 -11.44
CA PHE A 255 8.17 -8.32 -12.12
C PHE A 255 7.74 -8.22 -13.59
N THR A 256 8.17 -9.18 -14.41
CA THR A 256 7.66 -9.34 -15.77
C THR A 256 6.16 -9.62 -15.76
N GLY A 257 5.46 -9.19 -16.81
CA GLY A 257 4.01 -9.32 -16.96
C GLY A 257 3.24 -8.08 -16.52
N ARG A 258 1.92 -8.20 -16.47
CA ARG A 258 1.02 -7.07 -16.21
C ARG A 258 0.23 -7.29 -14.93
N PHE A 259 0.34 -6.33 -14.03
CA PHE A 259 -0.36 -6.29 -12.75
C PHE A 259 -1.52 -5.28 -12.82
N ASN A 260 -2.43 -5.51 -13.78
CA ASN A 260 -3.55 -4.60 -14.00
C ASN A 260 -4.49 -4.54 -12.79
N LYS A 261 -5.05 -3.36 -12.55
CA LYS A 261 -5.96 -3.11 -11.43
C LYS A 261 -7.26 -3.94 -11.58
N GLY A 262 -7.68 -4.59 -10.51
CA GLY A 262 -8.95 -5.32 -10.43
C GLY A 262 -8.98 -6.70 -11.08
N VAL A 263 -7.97 -7.13 -11.81
CA VAL A 263 -7.93 -8.42 -12.53
C VAL A 263 -6.69 -9.22 -12.21
N ASP A 264 -6.65 -10.48 -12.63
CA ASP A 264 -5.52 -11.38 -12.39
C ASP A 264 -4.26 -10.96 -13.17
N TYR A 265 -3.13 -11.56 -12.83
CA TYR A 265 -1.87 -11.40 -13.53
C TYR A 265 -1.99 -11.85 -14.99
N VAL A 266 -1.39 -11.09 -15.89
CA VAL A 266 -1.31 -11.42 -17.33
C VAL A 266 0.17 -11.49 -17.74
N GLY A 267 0.63 -12.70 -18.03
CA GLY A 267 2.02 -12.95 -18.43
C GLY A 267 2.35 -14.44 -18.41
N ASP A 268 3.63 -14.75 -18.66
CA ASP A 268 4.15 -16.12 -18.56
C ASP A 268 4.39 -16.48 -17.08
N LEU A 269 3.56 -17.37 -16.54
CA LEU A 269 3.65 -17.83 -15.15
C LEU A 269 4.96 -18.58 -14.87
N ALA A 270 5.50 -19.31 -15.84
CA ALA A 270 6.76 -20.02 -15.67
C ALA A 270 7.94 -19.03 -15.64
N GLN A 271 7.89 -17.97 -16.42
CA GLN A 271 8.88 -16.88 -16.36
C GLN A 271 8.78 -16.16 -15.01
N PHE A 272 7.59 -15.78 -14.57
CA PHE A 272 7.38 -15.18 -13.25
C PHE A 272 7.96 -16.04 -12.13
N GLU A 273 7.70 -17.36 -12.16
CA GLU A 273 8.22 -18.29 -11.14
C GLU A 273 9.74 -18.34 -11.13
N ARG A 274 10.37 -18.36 -12.31
CA ARG A 274 11.85 -18.31 -12.41
C ARG A 274 12.41 -17.02 -11.84
N GLU A 275 11.88 -15.87 -12.27
CA GLU A 275 12.32 -14.55 -11.79
C GLU A 275 12.16 -14.43 -10.27
N PHE A 276 11.01 -14.84 -9.75
CA PHE A 276 10.76 -14.80 -8.31
C PHE A 276 11.72 -15.69 -7.50
N ASN A 277 12.05 -16.90 -8.01
CA ASN A 277 13.05 -17.77 -7.39
C ASN A 277 14.45 -17.16 -7.42
N ASP A 278 14.85 -16.58 -8.57
CA ASP A 278 16.15 -15.96 -8.74
C ASP A 278 16.30 -14.74 -7.83
N ASP A 279 15.28 -13.92 -7.72
CA ASP A 279 15.26 -12.75 -6.82
C ASP A 279 15.39 -13.15 -5.33
N LEU A 280 14.77 -14.25 -4.91
CA LEU A 280 14.97 -14.78 -3.54
C LEU A 280 16.43 -15.19 -3.30
N CYS A 281 17.09 -15.80 -4.30
CA CYS A 281 18.50 -16.17 -4.22
C CYS A 281 19.41 -14.93 -4.20
N VAL A 282 19.09 -13.92 -5.01
CA VAL A 282 19.78 -12.62 -5.03
C VAL A 282 19.70 -11.94 -3.67
N ILE A 283 18.50 -11.87 -3.07
CA ILE A 283 18.33 -11.30 -1.73
C ILE A 283 19.14 -12.07 -0.69
N ALA A 284 19.08 -13.41 -0.69
CA ALA A 284 19.84 -14.24 0.24
C ALA A 284 21.36 -14.05 0.11
N HIS A 285 21.86 -13.80 -1.10
CA HIS A 285 23.25 -13.47 -1.36
C HIS A 285 23.58 -12.05 -0.87
N ALA A 286 22.78 -11.05 -1.24
CA ALA A 286 23.00 -9.65 -0.90
C ALA A 286 22.98 -9.42 0.62
N VAL A 287 22.10 -10.10 1.36
CA VAL A 287 22.08 -10.08 2.83
C VAL A 287 23.43 -10.48 3.41
N LYS A 288 24.04 -11.54 2.89
CA LYS A 288 25.35 -12.02 3.36
C LYS A 288 26.52 -11.14 2.89
N GLN A 289 26.47 -10.74 1.62
CA GLN A 289 27.55 -10.00 0.96
C GLN A 289 27.65 -8.57 1.46
N TYR A 290 26.49 -7.90 1.63
CA TYR A 290 26.44 -6.46 1.91
C TYR A 290 25.94 -6.14 3.33
N GLY A 291 25.67 -7.15 4.16
CA GLY A 291 25.26 -6.93 5.55
C GLY A 291 23.83 -6.34 5.69
N LEU A 292 22.97 -6.56 4.70
CA LEU A 292 21.57 -6.17 4.78
C LEU A 292 20.82 -6.98 5.85
N PRO A 293 19.69 -6.49 6.37
CA PRO A 293 18.92 -7.19 7.40
C PRO A 293 18.56 -8.63 7.02
N ALA A 294 18.78 -9.56 7.94
CA ALA A 294 18.53 -11.00 7.70
C ALA A 294 17.07 -11.35 7.41
N ASN A 295 16.14 -10.46 7.77
CA ASN A 295 14.71 -10.58 7.50
C ASN A 295 14.27 -9.87 6.21
N LEU A 296 15.21 -9.34 5.40
CA LEU A 296 14.90 -8.76 4.10
C LEU A 296 14.19 -9.78 3.21
N LYS A 297 13.11 -9.35 2.59
CA LYS A 297 12.27 -10.19 1.72
C LYS A 297 11.67 -9.42 0.57
N LEU A 298 11.20 -10.16 -0.43
CA LEU A 298 10.43 -9.57 -1.53
C LEU A 298 9.10 -9.01 -1.03
N SER A 299 8.71 -7.89 -1.62
CA SER A 299 7.39 -7.32 -1.57
C SER A 299 6.74 -7.41 -2.94
N VAL A 300 5.54 -7.99 -3.00
CA VAL A 300 4.76 -8.12 -4.24
C VAL A 300 3.61 -7.12 -4.18
N HIS A 301 3.72 -6.04 -4.93
CA HIS A 301 2.66 -5.04 -5.05
C HIS A 301 1.63 -5.52 -6.08
N SER A 302 0.73 -6.39 -5.64
CA SER A 302 -0.28 -6.97 -6.52
C SER A 302 -1.39 -5.98 -6.91
N GLY A 303 -1.59 -4.93 -6.13
CA GLY A 303 -2.60 -3.89 -6.34
C GLY A 303 -4.05 -4.37 -6.19
N SER A 304 -4.31 -5.65 -6.42
CA SER A 304 -5.57 -6.38 -6.25
C SER A 304 -5.31 -7.88 -6.39
N ASP A 305 -6.36 -8.69 -6.55
CA ASP A 305 -6.27 -10.15 -6.70
C ASP A 305 -5.34 -10.57 -7.86
N LYS A 306 -4.35 -11.41 -7.58
CA LYS A 306 -3.42 -12.00 -8.55
C LYS A 306 -3.25 -13.49 -8.26
N PHE A 307 -4.38 -14.20 -8.28
CA PHE A 307 -4.45 -15.58 -7.80
C PHE A 307 -3.57 -16.56 -8.56
N SER A 308 -3.37 -16.33 -9.85
CA SER A 308 -2.59 -17.22 -10.73
C SER A 308 -1.11 -17.32 -10.35
N ILE A 309 -0.52 -16.28 -9.74
CA ILE A 309 0.89 -16.30 -9.32
C ILE A 309 1.12 -16.90 -7.92
N TYR A 310 0.08 -17.06 -7.11
CA TYR A 310 0.22 -17.52 -5.72
C TYR A 310 0.83 -18.92 -5.58
N PRO A 311 0.44 -19.92 -6.41
CA PRO A 311 1.08 -21.23 -6.36
C PRO A 311 2.58 -21.18 -6.62
N ALA A 312 3.05 -20.34 -7.55
CA ALA A 312 4.46 -20.13 -7.85
C ALA A 312 5.19 -19.51 -6.66
N ILE A 313 4.63 -18.43 -6.08
CA ILE A 313 5.17 -17.79 -4.88
C ILE A 313 5.28 -18.81 -3.73
N ARG A 314 4.22 -19.56 -3.45
CA ARG A 314 4.20 -20.57 -2.37
C ARG A 314 5.30 -21.60 -2.55
N ARG A 315 5.48 -22.15 -3.76
CA ARG A 315 6.54 -23.12 -4.04
C ARG A 315 7.93 -22.54 -3.80
N ALA A 316 8.16 -21.32 -4.28
CA ALA A 316 9.42 -20.63 -4.08
C ALA A 316 9.72 -20.35 -2.61
N LEU A 317 8.74 -19.85 -1.85
CA LEU A 317 8.88 -19.63 -0.41
C LEU A 317 9.20 -20.91 0.36
N ALA A 318 8.55 -22.01 0.02
CA ALA A 318 8.82 -23.33 0.62
C ALA A 318 10.23 -23.83 0.27
N LYS A 319 10.64 -23.70 -1.00
CA LYS A 319 11.97 -24.14 -1.49
C LYS A 319 13.11 -23.41 -0.78
N HIS A 320 12.99 -22.09 -0.62
CA HIS A 320 14.05 -21.23 -0.07
C HIS A 320 13.91 -20.93 1.43
N GLY A 321 12.84 -21.38 2.08
CA GLY A 321 12.54 -21.05 3.47
C GLY A 321 12.29 -19.53 3.68
N ALA A 322 12.02 -18.80 2.61
CA ALA A 322 11.93 -17.35 2.57
C ALA A 322 10.60 -16.82 3.12
N GLY A 323 10.57 -15.52 3.43
CA GLY A 323 9.35 -14.75 3.71
C GLY A 323 8.91 -13.94 2.50
N VAL A 324 7.74 -13.32 2.61
CA VAL A 324 7.21 -12.38 1.61
C VAL A 324 6.29 -11.35 2.25
N HIS A 325 6.26 -10.15 1.69
CA HIS A 325 5.20 -9.17 1.88
C HIS A 325 4.35 -9.10 0.62
N VAL A 326 3.02 -9.21 0.75
CA VAL A 326 2.09 -9.09 -0.40
C VAL A 326 1.13 -7.95 -0.14
N LYS A 327 1.04 -6.97 -1.05
CA LYS A 327 0.14 -5.81 -0.94
C LYS A 327 -1.07 -5.97 -1.88
N THR A 328 -2.28 -5.87 -1.32
CA THR A 328 -3.57 -6.09 -2.02
C THR A 328 -4.48 -4.88 -1.94
N ALA A 329 -3.93 -3.68 -2.14
CA ALA A 329 -4.56 -2.39 -1.84
C ALA A 329 -6.02 -2.22 -2.36
N GLY A 330 -6.33 -2.73 -3.55
CA GLY A 330 -7.66 -2.53 -4.18
C GLY A 330 -8.69 -3.61 -3.90
N THR A 331 -8.32 -4.70 -3.25
CA THR A 331 -9.18 -5.88 -3.05
C THR A 331 -10.37 -5.56 -2.16
N THR A 332 -10.16 -4.94 -0.99
CA THR A 332 -11.21 -4.62 -0.02
C THR A 332 -12.33 -3.80 -0.64
N TRP A 333 -11.99 -2.76 -1.40
CA TRP A 333 -12.99 -1.93 -2.07
C TRP A 333 -13.90 -2.73 -3.03
N LEU A 334 -13.35 -3.66 -3.78
CA LEU A 334 -14.14 -4.51 -4.67
C LEU A 334 -15.08 -5.44 -3.89
N GLU A 335 -14.61 -5.96 -2.76
CA GLU A 335 -15.42 -6.82 -1.88
C GLU A 335 -16.49 -6.02 -1.10
N GLU A 336 -16.26 -4.74 -0.78
CA GLU A 336 -17.29 -3.83 -0.27
C GLU A 336 -18.43 -3.69 -1.27
N VAL A 337 -18.13 -3.41 -2.56
CA VAL A 337 -19.16 -3.28 -3.59
C VAL A 337 -19.92 -4.59 -3.83
N ILE A 338 -19.20 -5.74 -3.76
CA ILE A 338 -19.84 -7.06 -3.80
C ILE A 338 -20.78 -7.24 -2.62
N GLY A 339 -20.33 -6.89 -1.41
CA GLY A 339 -21.12 -6.98 -0.19
C GLY A 339 -22.37 -6.10 -0.20
N LEU A 340 -22.26 -4.88 -0.73
CA LEU A 340 -23.40 -3.98 -0.97
C LEU A 340 -24.40 -4.61 -1.93
N ALA A 341 -23.94 -5.18 -3.04
CA ALA A 341 -24.80 -5.82 -4.04
C ALA A 341 -25.48 -7.09 -3.51
N GLU A 342 -24.77 -7.91 -2.70
CA GLU A 342 -25.33 -9.11 -2.06
C GLU A 342 -26.41 -8.77 -1.03
N ALA A 343 -26.26 -7.67 -0.30
CA ALA A 343 -27.25 -7.23 0.67
C ALA A 343 -28.61 -6.88 0.00
N GLY A 344 -28.61 -6.65 -1.32
CA GLY A 344 -29.83 -6.31 -2.05
C GLY A 344 -30.36 -4.90 -1.74
N GLY A 345 -31.62 -4.63 -2.10
CA GLY A 345 -32.30 -3.38 -1.75
C GLY A 345 -31.48 -2.11 -2.04
N ALA A 346 -31.29 -1.26 -1.04
CA ALA A 346 -30.54 -0.02 -1.15
C ALA A 346 -29.05 -0.25 -1.43
N GLY A 347 -28.44 -1.34 -0.93
CA GLY A 347 -27.05 -1.70 -1.21
C GLY A 347 -26.84 -2.01 -2.69
N LEU A 348 -27.67 -2.85 -3.28
CA LEU A 348 -27.63 -3.14 -4.72
C LEU A 348 -27.89 -1.89 -5.57
N ALA A 349 -28.85 -1.07 -5.17
CA ALA A 349 -29.13 0.19 -5.87
C ALA A 349 -27.91 1.12 -5.89
N LEU A 350 -27.22 1.24 -4.75
CA LEU A 350 -25.98 2.04 -4.65
C LEU A 350 -24.85 1.46 -5.48
N ALA A 351 -24.66 0.13 -5.49
CA ALA A 351 -23.64 -0.52 -6.31
C ALA A 351 -23.86 -0.27 -7.82
N LYS A 352 -25.12 -0.33 -8.28
CA LYS A 352 -25.51 0.01 -9.66
C LYS A 352 -25.29 1.49 -10.00
N GLU A 353 -25.58 2.38 -9.06
CA GLU A 353 -25.31 3.80 -9.22
C GLU A 353 -23.81 4.08 -9.34
N ILE A 354 -22.96 3.45 -8.50
CA ILE A 354 -21.50 3.53 -8.60
C ILE A 354 -21.03 3.09 -9.99
N TYR A 355 -21.59 2.01 -10.53
CA TYR A 355 -21.28 1.55 -11.89
C TYR A 355 -21.68 2.57 -12.95
N ALA A 356 -22.91 3.07 -12.89
CA ALA A 356 -23.43 4.04 -13.86
C ALA A 356 -22.61 5.34 -13.89
N GLU A 357 -22.30 5.87 -12.73
CA GLU A 357 -21.46 7.07 -12.58
C GLU A 357 -20.00 6.80 -13.02
N ALA A 358 -19.45 5.63 -12.68
CA ALA A 358 -18.11 5.25 -13.13
C ALA A 358 -18.05 5.12 -14.66
N LEU A 359 -19.09 4.57 -15.29
CA LEU A 359 -19.19 4.45 -16.74
C LEU A 359 -19.24 5.83 -17.42
N SER A 360 -20.01 6.76 -16.86
CA SER A 360 -20.16 8.13 -17.41
C SER A 360 -18.89 8.97 -17.29
N HIS A 361 -18.04 8.69 -16.27
CA HIS A 361 -16.80 9.39 -16.00
C HIS A 361 -15.54 8.56 -16.28
N MET A 362 -15.67 7.52 -17.10
CA MET A 362 -14.64 6.51 -17.29
C MET A 362 -13.27 7.10 -17.69
N ASP A 363 -13.24 8.08 -18.59
CA ASP A 363 -11.98 8.69 -19.04
C ASP A 363 -11.24 9.39 -17.90
N GLU A 364 -11.95 10.21 -17.11
CA GLU A 364 -11.41 10.88 -15.92
C GLU A 364 -10.90 9.90 -14.88
N LEU A 365 -11.68 8.84 -14.63
CA LEU A 365 -11.35 7.84 -13.62
C LEU A 365 -10.14 6.99 -14.00
N CYS A 366 -10.02 6.62 -15.29
CA CYS A 366 -8.97 5.73 -15.78
C CYS A 366 -7.66 6.46 -16.08
N GLN A 367 -7.69 7.75 -16.41
CA GLN A 367 -6.50 8.51 -16.82
C GLN A 367 -5.28 8.34 -15.87
N PRO A 368 -5.40 8.38 -14.52
CA PRO A 368 -4.26 8.19 -13.63
C PRO A 368 -3.74 6.74 -13.55
N TYR A 369 -4.42 5.80 -14.21
CA TYR A 369 -4.12 4.36 -14.21
C TYR A 369 -3.89 3.80 -15.60
N ALA A 370 -3.65 4.66 -16.61
CA ALA A 370 -3.56 4.26 -18.02
C ALA A 370 -2.56 3.12 -18.29
N THR A 371 -1.47 3.04 -17.53
CA THR A 371 -0.44 1.99 -17.66
C THR A 371 -0.82 0.65 -17.02
N VAL A 372 -1.83 0.63 -16.12
CA VAL A 372 -2.23 -0.54 -15.31
C VAL A 372 -3.72 -0.85 -15.40
N ILE A 373 -4.38 -0.35 -16.43
CA ILE A 373 -5.78 -0.62 -16.77
C ILE A 373 -5.88 -0.99 -18.25
N ASP A 374 -6.81 -1.90 -18.56
CA ASP A 374 -7.05 -2.40 -19.93
C ASP A 374 -8.54 -2.73 -20.08
N ILE A 375 -9.35 -1.67 -20.29
CA ILE A 375 -10.80 -1.78 -20.36
C ILE A 375 -11.26 -1.67 -21.83
N ASP A 376 -11.85 -2.75 -22.35
CA ASP A 376 -12.57 -2.74 -23.61
C ASP A 376 -13.97 -2.18 -23.39
N ARG A 377 -14.21 -0.94 -23.85
CA ARG A 377 -15.49 -0.25 -23.71
C ARG A 377 -16.65 -0.99 -24.35
N SER A 378 -16.40 -1.74 -25.43
CA SER A 378 -17.43 -2.49 -26.14
C SER A 378 -18.01 -3.63 -25.31
N LYS A 379 -17.28 -4.07 -24.27
CA LYS A 379 -17.66 -5.14 -23.33
C LYS A 379 -18.33 -4.63 -22.05
N LEU A 380 -18.47 -3.32 -21.90
CA LEU A 380 -19.19 -2.72 -20.79
C LEU A 380 -20.67 -2.59 -21.12
N PRO A 381 -21.58 -3.20 -20.34
CA PRO A 381 -23.02 -3.04 -20.56
C PRO A 381 -23.46 -1.60 -20.30
N ALA A 382 -24.45 -1.13 -21.04
CA ALA A 382 -25.04 0.17 -20.74
C ALA A 382 -25.62 0.21 -19.31
N ALA A 383 -25.58 1.36 -18.66
CA ALA A 383 -26.10 1.53 -17.29
C ALA A 383 -27.57 1.08 -17.15
N ALA A 384 -28.41 1.33 -18.18
CA ALA A 384 -29.78 0.87 -18.18
C ALA A 384 -29.94 -0.67 -18.11
N VAL A 385 -29.01 -1.42 -18.72
CA VAL A 385 -28.98 -2.88 -18.64
C VAL A 385 -28.61 -3.32 -17.22
N VAL A 386 -27.54 -2.74 -16.64
CA VAL A 386 -27.07 -3.05 -15.28
C VAL A 386 -28.13 -2.69 -14.23
N ASN A 387 -28.87 -1.61 -14.43
CA ASN A 387 -29.97 -1.22 -13.55
C ASN A 387 -31.08 -2.29 -13.46
N GLY A 388 -31.25 -3.10 -14.50
CA GLY A 388 -32.21 -4.25 -14.51
C GLY A 388 -31.66 -5.52 -13.83
N TRP A 389 -30.40 -5.58 -13.47
CA TRP A 389 -29.77 -6.79 -12.91
C TRP A 389 -30.27 -7.14 -11.51
N THR A 390 -30.29 -8.43 -11.21
CA THR A 390 -30.43 -8.94 -9.83
C THR A 390 -29.11 -8.81 -9.07
N SER A 391 -29.16 -9.03 -7.75
CA SER A 391 -27.91 -9.13 -6.93
C SER A 391 -26.95 -10.18 -7.48
N GLU A 392 -27.47 -11.36 -7.82
CA GLU A 392 -26.69 -12.48 -8.36
C GLU A 392 -25.97 -12.10 -9.68
N GLN A 393 -26.67 -11.43 -10.59
CA GLN A 393 -26.10 -10.97 -11.86
C GLN A 393 -24.99 -9.93 -11.64
N PHE A 394 -25.22 -8.96 -10.77
CA PHE A 394 -24.22 -7.93 -10.49
C PHE A 394 -22.99 -8.51 -9.79
N VAL A 395 -23.21 -9.34 -8.77
CA VAL A 395 -22.13 -10.01 -8.03
C VAL A 395 -21.36 -10.97 -8.95
N GLY A 396 -22.05 -11.75 -9.78
CA GLY A 396 -21.43 -12.67 -10.73
C GLY A 396 -20.54 -11.94 -11.76
N ALA A 397 -20.95 -10.75 -12.20
CA ALA A 397 -20.15 -9.92 -13.11
C ALA A 397 -18.92 -9.30 -12.43
N LEU A 398 -19.01 -8.98 -11.13
CA LEU A 398 -17.96 -8.26 -10.41
C LEU A 398 -17.00 -9.18 -9.65
N ARG A 399 -17.48 -10.28 -9.05
CA ARG A 399 -16.65 -11.21 -8.28
C ARG A 399 -15.56 -11.80 -9.17
N HIS A 400 -14.32 -11.83 -8.66
CA HIS A 400 -13.18 -12.34 -9.41
C HIS A 400 -13.23 -13.88 -9.53
N ASP A 401 -14.19 -14.39 -10.26
CA ASP A 401 -14.35 -15.80 -10.60
C ASP A 401 -14.44 -15.96 -12.12
N GLN A 402 -13.29 -16.25 -12.73
CA GLN A 402 -13.18 -16.38 -14.19
C GLN A 402 -13.92 -17.59 -14.76
N GLN A 403 -14.38 -18.53 -13.91
CA GLN A 403 -15.18 -19.67 -14.31
C GLN A 403 -16.68 -19.32 -14.35
N ASN A 404 -17.09 -18.24 -13.70
CA ASN A 404 -18.45 -17.76 -13.73
C ASN A 404 -18.75 -17.14 -15.11
N PRO A 405 -19.77 -17.61 -15.86
CA PRO A 405 -20.11 -17.08 -17.17
C PRO A 405 -20.53 -15.60 -17.16
N LEU A 406 -20.92 -15.06 -16.02
CA LEU A 406 -21.27 -13.66 -15.85
C LEU A 406 -20.03 -12.76 -15.63
N TYR A 407 -18.88 -13.32 -15.30
CA TYR A 407 -17.68 -12.56 -14.97
C TYR A 407 -17.28 -11.60 -16.09
N ASN A 408 -17.07 -10.33 -15.73
CA ASN A 408 -16.64 -9.31 -16.68
C ASN A 408 -15.45 -8.52 -16.13
N ALA A 409 -14.28 -8.82 -16.67
CA ALA A 409 -13.01 -8.16 -16.30
C ALA A 409 -13.05 -6.64 -16.49
N ASN A 410 -13.83 -6.15 -17.48
CA ASN A 410 -13.94 -4.72 -17.78
C ASN A 410 -14.78 -4.00 -16.72
N ILE A 411 -15.89 -4.60 -16.28
CA ILE A 411 -16.69 -4.09 -15.15
C ILE A 411 -15.81 -4.04 -13.90
N ARG A 412 -15.06 -5.12 -13.62
CA ARG A 412 -14.23 -5.19 -12.42
C ARG A 412 -13.15 -4.13 -12.41
N GLN A 413 -12.48 -3.86 -13.52
CA GLN A 413 -11.48 -2.79 -13.64
C GLN A 413 -12.13 -1.40 -13.50
N LEU A 414 -13.29 -1.18 -14.11
CA LEU A 414 -14.02 0.09 -14.00
C LEU A 414 -14.45 0.35 -12.55
N ILE A 415 -15.03 -0.65 -11.88
CA ILE A 415 -15.38 -0.52 -10.47
C ILE A 415 -14.12 -0.33 -9.61
N HIS A 416 -12.99 -0.96 -9.93
CA HIS A 416 -11.76 -0.75 -9.17
C HIS A 416 -11.36 0.73 -9.07
N VAL A 417 -11.48 1.50 -10.15
CA VAL A 417 -11.22 2.96 -10.15
C VAL A 417 -12.43 3.77 -9.70
N GLY A 418 -13.61 3.15 -9.64
CA GLY A 418 -14.88 3.73 -9.22
C GLY A 418 -14.96 4.14 -7.75
N PHE A 419 -13.97 3.81 -6.91
CA PHE A 419 -13.93 4.28 -5.52
C PHE A 419 -13.95 5.81 -5.40
N LYS A 420 -13.50 6.53 -6.43
CA LYS A 420 -13.60 7.98 -6.51
C LYS A 420 -15.06 8.46 -6.58
N VAL A 421 -15.93 7.68 -7.23
CA VAL A 421 -17.39 7.93 -7.26
C VAL A 421 -17.96 7.77 -5.85
N ALA A 422 -17.65 6.67 -5.18
CA ALA A 422 -18.10 6.44 -3.81
C ALA A 422 -17.61 7.52 -2.85
N ALA A 423 -16.36 8.00 -3.02
CA ALA A 423 -15.82 9.13 -2.27
C ALA A 423 -16.65 10.41 -2.46
N LYS A 424 -17.05 10.72 -3.70
CA LYS A 424 -17.93 11.87 -4.01
C LYS A 424 -19.34 11.72 -3.40
N MET A 425 -19.83 10.49 -3.20
CA MET A 425 -21.11 10.22 -2.52
C MET A 425 -21.05 10.49 -1.01
N GLY A 426 -19.87 10.50 -0.44
CA GLY A 426 -19.60 10.92 0.94
C GLY A 426 -20.40 10.13 1.99
N PRO A 427 -21.12 10.83 2.91
CA PRO A 427 -21.85 10.19 4.00
C PRO A 427 -22.85 9.11 3.54
N ARG A 428 -23.51 9.29 2.40
CA ARG A 428 -24.49 8.33 1.88
C ARG A 428 -23.84 6.97 1.61
N TYR A 429 -22.63 6.96 1.03
CA TYR A 429 -21.88 5.72 0.84
C TYR A 429 -21.54 5.06 2.19
N LEU A 430 -20.99 5.83 3.13
CA LEU A 430 -20.55 5.32 4.42
C LEU A 430 -21.71 4.79 5.28
N GLU A 431 -22.88 5.43 5.23
CA GLU A 431 -24.08 4.98 5.92
C GLU A 431 -24.58 3.64 5.32
N GLN A 432 -24.55 3.52 4.02
CA GLN A 432 -24.96 2.27 3.35
C GLN A 432 -23.94 1.14 3.60
N LEU A 433 -22.64 1.45 3.63
CA LEU A 433 -21.61 0.49 3.99
C LEU A 433 -21.83 -0.06 5.41
N LYS A 434 -22.14 0.82 6.36
CA LYS A 434 -22.47 0.42 7.75
C LYS A 434 -23.75 -0.43 7.80
N ALA A 435 -24.78 -0.08 7.03
CA ALA A 435 -26.02 -0.85 6.97
C ALA A 435 -25.82 -2.26 6.39
N CYS A 436 -24.86 -2.44 5.50
CA CYS A 436 -24.50 -3.71 4.86
C CYS A 436 -23.25 -4.38 5.48
N ARG A 437 -22.83 -3.96 6.69
CA ARG A 437 -21.55 -4.37 7.31
C ARG A 437 -21.33 -5.88 7.31
N GLU A 438 -22.34 -6.68 7.66
CA GLU A 438 -22.20 -8.15 7.72
C GLU A 438 -21.87 -8.76 6.36
N SER A 439 -22.53 -8.30 5.31
CA SER A 439 -22.26 -8.78 3.94
C SER A 439 -20.87 -8.33 3.46
N CYS A 440 -20.51 -7.07 3.67
CA CYS A 440 -19.20 -6.54 3.30
C CYS A 440 -18.08 -7.27 4.05
N ALA A 441 -18.17 -7.37 5.36
CA ALA A 441 -17.15 -8.04 6.19
C ALA A 441 -16.98 -9.52 5.82
N ARG A 442 -18.09 -10.25 5.54
CA ARG A 442 -18.02 -11.64 5.08
C ARG A 442 -17.24 -11.75 3.77
N ASN A 443 -17.50 -10.87 2.80
CA ASN A 443 -16.82 -10.88 1.51
C ASN A 443 -15.34 -10.52 1.66
N VAL A 444 -15.01 -9.47 2.42
CA VAL A 444 -13.62 -9.06 2.68
C VAL A 444 -12.84 -10.17 3.39
N THR A 445 -13.37 -10.71 4.49
CA THR A 445 -12.70 -11.79 5.23
C THR A 445 -12.52 -13.03 4.36
N GLY A 446 -13.57 -13.45 3.64
CA GLY A 446 -13.54 -14.61 2.76
C GLY A 446 -12.56 -14.45 1.62
N ASN A 447 -12.54 -13.31 0.96
CA ASN A 447 -11.57 -13.04 -0.11
C ASN A 447 -10.13 -13.09 0.43
N LEU A 448 -9.82 -12.35 1.50
CA LEU A 448 -8.46 -12.31 2.05
C LEU A 448 -8.03 -13.67 2.60
N PHE A 449 -8.88 -14.38 3.31
CA PHE A 449 -8.51 -15.65 3.91
C PHE A 449 -8.48 -16.80 2.89
N ASP A 450 -9.60 -17.02 2.18
CA ASP A 450 -9.73 -18.19 1.31
C ASP A 450 -8.97 -18.05 0.00
N ARG A 451 -8.83 -16.82 -0.52
CA ARG A 451 -8.32 -16.59 -1.87
C ARG A 451 -6.92 -15.96 -1.92
N HIS A 452 -6.45 -15.35 -0.81
CA HIS A 452 -5.09 -14.83 -0.67
C HIS A 452 -4.26 -15.66 0.31
N ILE A 453 -4.65 -15.68 1.58
CA ILE A 453 -3.84 -16.28 2.64
C ILE A 453 -3.67 -17.78 2.45
N LYS A 454 -4.76 -18.53 2.23
CA LYS A 454 -4.68 -19.98 2.04
C LYS A 454 -3.78 -20.39 0.87
N PRO A 455 -3.96 -19.86 -0.35
CA PRO A 455 -3.12 -20.26 -1.48
C PRO A 455 -1.65 -19.87 -1.34
N LEU A 456 -1.36 -18.79 -0.61
CA LEU A 456 0.00 -18.30 -0.42
C LEU A 456 0.73 -19.02 0.70
N PHE A 457 0.06 -19.32 1.82
CA PHE A 457 0.75 -19.62 3.07
C PHE A 457 0.29 -20.93 3.76
N LEU A 458 -0.83 -21.51 3.37
CA LEU A 458 -1.41 -22.74 3.92
C LEU A 458 -1.45 -23.87 2.88
#